data_7318545b270b1e24022585c6a892ad65
#
_entry.id   7318545b270b1e24022585c6a892ad65
#
_cell.length_a   1.000
_cell.length_b   1.000
_cell.length_c   1.000
_cell.angle_alpha   90.00
_cell.angle_beta   90.00
_cell.angle_gamma   90.00
#
_symmetry.space_group_name_H-M   'P 1'
#
loop_
_entity.id
_entity.type
_entity.pdbx_description
1 polymer ?
#
loop_
_entity_poly.entity_id
_entity_poly.type
_entity_poly.pdbx_seq_one_letter_code
_entity_poly.pdbx_strand_id
1 'polypeptide(L)'
;MFKKYLAELPDLETADEAVYTWNITNWKALEKKVHSETFQCGGHPWRILFFPYGNQSDHASFYLEHGYEEGQAPEGWASCVQFCLVLSNPNDTKIYMQQSAKHRFQADEGDWGFTRFIELRKLFSQPFTPEGRHLLEDNSATLTAFVRVVKDPTGVLWHNFVK
;
A
#
# COMPACT_ATOMS: atom_id res chain seq x y z
N MET A 1 -2.43 15.59 -7.67
CA MET A 1 -2.66 14.14 -7.53
C MET A 1 -2.54 13.68 -6.10
N PHE A 2 -1.45 14.00 -5.43
CA PHE A 2 -1.32 13.63 -4.02
C PHE A 2 -2.47 14.14 -3.17
N LYS A 3 -2.92 15.37 -3.40
CA LYS A 3 -3.99 15.96 -2.59
C LYS A 3 -5.30 15.19 -2.65
N LYS A 4 -5.52 14.42 -3.71
CA LYS A 4 -6.73 13.62 -3.82
C LYS A 4 -6.68 12.40 -2.91
N TYR A 5 -5.49 11.84 -2.70
CA TYR A 5 -5.33 10.57 -2.00
C TYR A 5 -4.67 10.67 -0.64
N LEU A 6 -3.88 11.71 -0.40
CA LEU A 6 -3.20 11.90 0.87
C LEU A 6 -3.58 13.25 1.46
N ALA A 7 -4.12 13.21 2.68
CA ALA A 7 -4.45 14.42 3.41
C ALA A 7 -3.19 15.23 3.69
N GLU A 8 -3.32 16.55 3.72
CA GLU A 8 -2.21 17.41 4.06
C GLU A 8 -1.85 17.24 5.54
N LEU A 9 -0.57 17.36 5.83
CA LEU A 9 -0.04 17.32 7.18
C LEU A 9 0.68 18.65 7.43
N PRO A 10 -0.08 19.73 7.75
CA PRO A 10 0.47 21.08 7.75
C PRO A 10 1.55 21.33 8.80
N ASP A 11 1.57 20.55 9.87
CA ASP A 11 2.56 20.71 10.92
C ASP A 11 3.83 19.87 10.70
N LEU A 12 3.89 19.15 9.57
CA LEU A 12 5.01 18.28 9.27
C LEU A 12 5.62 18.67 7.95
N GLU A 13 6.93 18.50 7.86
CA GLU A 13 7.66 18.78 6.63
C GLU A 13 7.86 17.50 5.83
N THR A 14 7.53 17.54 4.53
CA THR A 14 7.73 16.42 3.63
C THR A 14 9.21 16.27 3.30
N ALA A 15 9.74 15.07 3.44
CA ALA A 15 11.09 14.74 3.03
C ALA A 15 11.15 14.26 1.59
N ASP A 16 10.19 13.44 1.19
CA ASP A 16 10.15 12.88 -0.17
C ASP A 16 8.77 12.34 -0.48
N GLU A 17 8.46 12.22 -1.77
CA GLU A 17 7.20 11.66 -2.26
C GLU A 17 7.46 10.75 -3.43
N ALA A 18 6.68 9.68 -3.55
CA ALA A 18 6.77 8.76 -4.67
C ALA A 18 5.39 8.22 -5.03
N VAL A 19 5.22 7.88 -6.30
CA VAL A 19 4.04 7.20 -6.79
C VAL A 19 4.54 5.93 -7.50
N TYR A 20 4.02 4.79 -7.09
CA TYR A 20 4.37 3.51 -7.69
C TYR A 20 3.11 2.85 -8.25
N THR A 21 3.16 2.45 -9.51
CA THR A 21 2.04 1.79 -10.18
C THR A 21 2.40 0.36 -10.50
N TRP A 22 1.54 -0.57 -10.11
CA TRP A 22 1.73 -2.00 -10.33
C TRP A 22 0.53 -2.53 -11.10
N ASN A 23 0.77 -2.98 -12.33
CA ASN A 23 -0.26 -3.63 -13.13
C ASN A 23 -0.27 -5.12 -12.77
N ILE A 24 -1.27 -5.52 -11.99
CA ILE A 24 -1.38 -6.89 -11.51
C ILE A 24 -2.19 -7.68 -12.54
N THR A 25 -1.54 -8.66 -13.16
CA THR A 25 -2.16 -9.49 -14.19
C THR A 25 -2.24 -10.94 -13.70
N ASN A 26 -3.11 -11.72 -14.35
CA ASN A 26 -3.27 -13.14 -14.02
C ASN A 26 -3.57 -13.35 -12.54
N TRP A 27 -4.46 -12.55 -12.00
CA TRP A 27 -4.75 -12.54 -10.56
C TRP A 27 -5.05 -13.93 -10.01
N LYS A 28 -5.90 -14.70 -10.71
CA LYS A 28 -6.33 -16.01 -10.23
C LYS A 28 -5.22 -17.07 -10.27
N ALA A 29 -4.11 -16.77 -10.95
CA ALA A 29 -2.96 -17.66 -11.02
C ALA A 29 -1.83 -17.24 -10.06
N LEU A 30 -2.03 -16.17 -9.29
CA LEU A 30 -1.01 -15.68 -8.37
C LEU A 30 -0.86 -16.60 -7.17
N GLU A 31 0.32 -16.59 -6.58
CA GLU A 31 0.59 -17.30 -5.35
C GLU A 31 -0.13 -16.63 -4.18
N LYS A 32 -0.16 -17.30 -3.05
CA LYS A 32 -0.89 -16.80 -1.87
C LYS A 32 -0.28 -15.53 -1.30
N LYS A 33 1.01 -15.31 -1.54
CA LYS A 33 1.75 -14.15 -1.05
C LYS A 33 2.66 -13.66 -2.16
N VAL A 34 2.51 -12.40 -2.52
CA VAL A 34 3.23 -11.80 -3.65
C VAL A 34 3.85 -10.49 -3.22
N HIS A 35 5.03 -10.18 -3.73
CA HIS A 35 5.66 -8.87 -3.54
C HIS A 35 5.77 -8.16 -4.88
N SER A 36 5.60 -6.86 -4.87
CA SER A 36 5.91 -6.04 -6.05
C SER A 36 7.43 -5.86 -6.18
N GLU A 37 7.83 -5.23 -7.27
CA GLU A 37 9.18 -4.71 -7.37
C GLU A 37 9.38 -3.61 -6.31
N THR A 38 10.65 -3.30 -6.02
CA THR A 38 10.94 -2.22 -5.08
C THR A 38 10.96 -0.87 -5.77
N PHE A 39 10.66 0.17 -5.01
CA PHE A 39 10.79 1.56 -5.45
C PHE A 39 11.42 2.37 -4.31
N GLN A 40 11.97 3.52 -4.63
CA GLN A 40 12.72 4.33 -3.67
C GLN A 40 11.90 5.53 -3.21
N CYS A 41 11.91 5.79 -1.91
CA CYS A 41 11.32 7.00 -1.35
C CYS A 41 11.97 7.29 0.00
N GLY A 42 12.38 8.54 0.21
CA GLY A 42 12.93 8.98 1.47
C GLY A 42 14.20 8.26 1.89
N GLY A 43 15.00 7.81 0.93
CA GLY A 43 16.26 7.13 1.21
C GLY A 43 16.13 5.66 1.54
N HIS A 44 14.93 5.10 1.40
CA HIS A 44 14.69 3.68 1.69
C HIS A 44 14.01 3.00 0.51
N PRO A 45 14.25 1.70 0.30
CA PRO A 45 13.48 0.92 -0.66
C PRO A 45 12.14 0.50 -0.05
N TRP A 46 11.12 0.49 -0.88
CA TRP A 46 9.76 0.09 -0.49
C TRP A 46 9.21 -0.90 -1.51
N ARG A 47 8.24 -1.68 -1.10
CA ARG A 47 7.52 -2.57 -1.99
C ARG A 47 6.11 -2.82 -1.43
N ILE A 48 5.25 -3.38 -2.26
CA ILE A 48 3.90 -3.76 -1.84
C ILE A 48 3.88 -5.25 -1.53
N LEU A 49 3.36 -5.59 -0.37
CA LEU A 49 3.10 -6.97 0.03
C LEU A 49 1.62 -7.23 -0.21
N PHE A 50 1.31 -8.32 -0.91
CA PHE A 50 -0.02 -8.56 -1.42
C PHE A 50 -0.44 -10.01 -1.16
N PHE A 51 -1.64 -10.19 -0.61
CA PHE A 51 -2.25 -11.50 -0.44
C PHE A 51 -3.51 -11.54 -1.32
N PRO A 52 -3.41 -12.09 -2.54
CA PRO A 52 -4.51 -12.02 -3.52
C PRO A 52 -5.82 -12.66 -3.04
N TYR A 53 -5.71 -13.64 -2.17
CA TYR A 53 -6.86 -14.39 -1.67
C TYR A 53 -7.07 -14.20 -0.17
N GLY A 54 -6.36 -13.22 0.41
CA GLY A 54 -6.48 -12.86 1.80
C GLY A 54 -5.39 -13.41 2.69
N ASN A 55 -5.11 -12.66 3.75
CA ASN A 55 -4.18 -13.05 4.81
C ASN A 55 -5.04 -13.52 5.98
N GLN A 56 -5.52 -14.77 5.90
CA GLN A 56 -6.42 -15.37 6.89
C GLN A 56 -7.70 -14.54 7.07
N SER A 57 -8.23 -14.03 5.96
CA SER A 57 -9.45 -13.23 5.99
C SER A 57 -10.19 -13.43 4.67
N ASP A 58 -11.44 -12.94 4.62
CA ASP A 58 -12.25 -12.98 3.41
C ASP A 58 -12.05 -11.73 2.54
N HIS A 59 -10.94 -11.03 2.75
CA HIS A 59 -10.56 -9.85 1.98
C HIS A 59 -9.17 -10.05 1.40
N ALA A 60 -8.94 -9.53 0.20
CA ALA A 60 -7.58 -9.38 -0.30
C ALA A 60 -6.86 -8.36 0.59
N SER A 61 -5.57 -8.56 0.80
CA SER A 61 -4.79 -7.76 1.74
C SER A 61 -3.62 -7.09 1.02
N PHE A 62 -3.40 -5.82 1.34
CA PHE A 62 -2.27 -5.06 0.80
C PHE A 62 -1.56 -4.31 1.92
N TYR A 63 -0.23 -4.33 1.87
CA TYR A 63 0.61 -3.65 2.85
C TYR A 63 1.74 -2.93 2.13
N LEU A 64 2.13 -1.77 2.67
CA LEU A 64 3.40 -1.17 2.31
C LEU A 64 4.47 -1.80 3.19
N GLU A 65 5.57 -2.21 2.59
CA GLU A 65 6.65 -2.90 3.29
C GLU A 65 7.99 -2.32 2.84
N HIS A 66 8.96 -2.27 3.76
CA HIS A 66 10.31 -1.90 3.33
C HIS A 66 10.84 -2.95 2.36
N GLY A 67 11.67 -2.50 1.42
CA GLY A 67 12.24 -3.39 0.41
C GLY A 67 13.64 -3.90 0.72
N TYR A 68 14.11 -3.74 1.95
CA TYR A 68 15.42 -4.28 2.33
C TYR A 68 15.37 -5.80 2.38
N GLU A 69 16.40 -6.42 1.85
CA GLU A 69 16.57 -7.85 2.02
C GLU A 69 16.96 -8.14 3.47
N GLU A 70 16.71 -9.37 3.89
CA GLU A 70 16.97 -9.77 5.27
C GLU A 70 18.42 -9.47 5.66
N GLY A 71 18.58 -8.77 6.78
CA GLY A 71 19.89 -8.41 7.29
C GLY A 71 20.53 -7.20 6.62
N GLN A 72 19.89 -6.59 5.63
CA GLN A 72 20.48 -5.50 4.86
C GLN A 72 19.98 -4.11 5.28
N ALA A 73 18.96 -4.02 6.11
CA ALA A 73 18.46 -2.73 6.58
C ALA A 73 19.49 -2.08 7.51
N PRO A 74 19.66 -0.75 7.42
CA PRO A 74 20.58 -0.03 8.33
C PRO A 74 20.14 -0.23 9.77
N GLU A 75 21.11 -0.36 10.66
CA GLU A 75 20.81 -0.51 12.08
C GLU A 75 20.11 0.74 12.59
N GLY A 76 19.02 0.53 13.34
CA GLY A 76 18.27 1.63 13.94
C GLY A 76 17.45 2.46 12.96
N TRP A 77 17.25 1.96 11.73
CA TRP A 77 16.49 2.74 10.75
C TRP A 77 15.04 2.96 11.19
N ALA A 78 14.50 4.10 10.79
CA ALA A 78 13.09 4.40 10.97
C ALA A 78 12.66 5.37 9.88
N SER A 79 11.37 5.31 9.50
CA SER A 79 10.83 6.23 8.51
C SER A 79 9.35 6.46 8.81
N CYS A 80 8.94 7.71 8.88
CA CYS A 80 7.54 8.07 9.12
C CYS A 80 6.89 8.33 7.77
N VAL A 81 5.89 7.52 7.45
CA VAL A 81 5.32 7.47 6.11
C VAL A 81 3.80 7.59 6.16
N GLN A 82 3.28 8.49 5.35
CA GLN A 82 1.86 8.56 5.06
C GLN A 82 1.68 7.95 3.67
N PHE A 83 0.73 7.03 3.54
CA PHE A 83 0.53 6.38 2.24
C PHE A 83 -0.93 6.08 1.97
N CYS A 84 -1.24 5.96 0.68
CA CYS A 84 -2.55 5.55 0.21
C CYS A 84 -2.37 4.49 -0.87
N LEU A 85 -3.10 3.39 -0.73
CA LEU A 85 -3.12 2.34 -1.74
C LEU A 85 -4.44 2.42 -2.48
N VAL A 86 -4.38 2.52 -3.80
CA VAL A 86 -5.55 2.65 -4.67
C VAL A 86 -5.57 1.45 -5.61
N LEU A 87 -6.63 0.65 -5.51
CA LEU A 87 -6.84 -0.46 -6.43
C LEU A 87 -7.90 -0.04 -7.43
N SER A 88 -7.57 -0.08 -8.72
CA SER A 88 -8.46 0.39 -9.76
C SER A 88 -8.63 -0.64 -10.87
N ASN A 89 -9.75 -0.52 -11.57
CA ASN A 89 -10.02 -1.29 -12.78
C ASN A 89 -8.92 -1.00 -13.81
N PRO A 90 -8.39 -2.00 -14.50
CA PRO A 90 -7.27 -1.77 -15.42
C PRO A 90 -7.63 -0.91 -16.64
N ASN A 91 -8.92 -0.80 -16.94
CA ASN A 91 -9.41 -0.10 -18.12
C ASN A 91 -10.15 1.19 -17.81
N ASP A 92 -10.46 1.44 -16.52
CA ASP A 92 -11.23 2.62 -16.11
C ASP A 92 -10.82 3.04 -14.71
N THR A 93 -9.99 4.06 -14.62
CA THR A 93 -9.47 4.54 -13.34
C THR A 93 -10.54 5.18 -12.45
N LYS A 94 -11.72 5.42 -12.96
CA LYS A 94 -12.84 5.93 -12.15
C LYS A 94 -13.46 4.83 -11.31
N ILE A 95 -13.18 3.57 -11.62
CA ILE A 95 -13.63 2.42 -10.84
C ILE A 95 -12.47 2.03 -9.94
N TYR A 96 -12.54 2.46 -8.70
CA TYR A 96 -11.44 2.23 -7.76
C TYR A 96 -11.93 2.23 -6.33
N MET A 97 -11.09 1.72 -5.47
CA MET A 97 -11.24 1.90 -4.03
C MET A 97 -9.87 2.20 -3.43
N GLN A 98 -9.86 2.79 -2.26
CA GLN A 98 -8.62 3.20 -1.64
C GLN A 98 -8.69 3.06 -0.12
N GLN A 99 -7.53 2.87 0.47
CA GLN A 99 -7.36 2.99 1.91
C GLN A 99 -6.03 3.68 2.17
N SER A 100 -5.98 4.48 3.22
CA SER A 100 -4.78 5.23 3.56
C SER A 100 -4.45 5.08 5.03
N ALA A 101 -3.17 5.29 5.36
CA ALA A 101 -2.69 5.18 6.71
C ALA A 101 -1.42 6.01 6.86
N LYS A 102 -0.98 6.16 8.10
CA LYS A 102 0.34 6.70 8.41
C LYS A 102 0.94 5.83 9.49
N HIS A 103 2.26 5.62 9.39
CA HIS A 103 2.93 4.65 10.25
C HIS A 103 4.40 4.98 10.36
N ARG A 104 4.96 4.71 11.52
CA ARG A 104 6.40 4.77 11.73
C ARG A 104 6.97 3.38 11.44
N PHE A 105 7.64 3.23 10.30
CA PHE A 105 8.28 1.97 9.92
C PHE A 105 9.64 1.88 10.60
N GLN A 106 9.95 0.71 11.11
CA GLN A 106 11.23 0.43 11.73
C GLN A 106 11.48 -1.07 11.71
N ALA A 107 12.61 -1.52 12.23
CA ALA A 107 13.03 -2.92 12.07
C ALA A 107 12.01 -3.94 12.56
N ASP A 108 11.35 -3.66 13.69
CA ASP A 108 10.36 -4.58 14.27
C ASP A 108 8.92 -4.27 13.85
N GLU A 109 8.72 -3.26 12.99
CA GLU A 109 7.42 -2.91 12.41
C GLU A 109 7.64 -2.52 10.96
N GLY A 110 8.05 -3.50 10.16
CA GLY A 110 8.52 -3.27 8.80
C GLY A 110 7.46 -3.24 7.73
N ASP A 111 6.21 -3.56 8.07
CA ASP A 111 5.10 -3.41 7.14
C ASP A 111 3.88 -2.85 7.87
N TRP A 112 2.98 -2.28 7.09
CA TRP A 112 1.74 -1.73 7.61
C TRP A 112 0.75 -1.62 6.49
N GLY A 113 -0.51 -1.91 6.78
CA GLY A 113 -1.52 -1.80 5.75
C GLY A 113 -2.85 -2.39 6.15
N PHE A 114 -3.50 -3.07 5.18
CA PHE A 114 -4.92 -3.35 5.28
C PHE A 114 -5.16 -4.83 5.01
N THR A 115 -5.33 -5.60 6.08
CA THR A 115 -5.69 -7.02 5.97
C THR A 115 -7.06 -7.16 5.29
N ARG A 116 -7.97 -6.24 5.58
CA ARG A 116 -9.31 -6.23 4.98
C ARG A 116 -9.41 -5.12 3.95
N PHE A 117 -8.65 -5.25 2.86
CA PHE A 117 -8.60 -4.20 1.85
C PHE A 117 -9.86 -4.19 0.99
N ILE A 118 -10.21 -5.33 0.41
CA ILE A 118 -11.44 -5.47 -0.38
C ILE A 118 -11.97 -6.89 -0.25
N GLU A 119 -13.28 -7.02 -0.07
CA GLU A 119 -13.90 -8.34 0.02
C GLU A 119 -13.65 -9.16 -1.23
N LEU A 120 -13.25 -10.42 -1.05
CA LEU A 120 -12.97 -11.30 -2.18
C LEU A 120 -14.17 -11.48 -3.10
N ARG A 121 -15.38 -11.51 -2.54
CA ARG A 121 -16.59 -11.64 -3.37
C ARG A 121 -16.76 -10.43 -4.31
N LYS A 122 -16.30 -9.24 -3.91
CA LYS A 122 -16.39 -8.05 -4.75
C LYS A 122 -15.34 -8.04 -5.84
N LEU A 123 -14.30 -8.87 -5.71
CA LEU A 123 -13.32 -9.06 -6.77
C LEU A 123 -13.77 -10.13 -7.75
N PHE A 124 -14.34 -11.23 -7.25
CA PHE A 124 -14.49 -12.43 -8.06
C PHE A 124 -15.91 -12.73 -8.49
N SER A 125 -16.94 -12.29 -7.76
CA SER A 125 -18.30 -12.71 -8.06
C SER A 125 -19.32 -11.59 -8.15
N GLN A 126 -19.16 -10.51 -7.39
CA GLN A 126 -20.13 -9.42 -7.38
C GLN A 126 -19.64 -8.22 -8.17
N PRO A 127 -20.53 -7.51 -8.87
CA PRO A 127 -20.15 -6.26 -9.51
C PRO A 127 -19.73 -5.22 -8.48
N PHE A 128 -18.78 -4.37 -8.85
CA PHE A 128 -18.30 -3.29 -8.01
C PHE A 128 -19.11 -2.01 -8.20
N THR A 129 -19.64 -1.79 -9.42
CA THR A 129 -20.41 -0.60 -9.72
C THR A 129 -21.89 -0.94 -9.94
N PRO A 130 -22.80 0.04 -9.78
CA PRO A 130 -24.23 -0.17 -10.09
C PRO A 130 -24.48 -0.60 -11.53
N GLU A 131 -23.59 -0.21 -12.47
CA GLU A 131 -23.73 -0.57 -13.88
C GLU A 131 -23.24 -1.98 -14.19
N GLY A 132 -22.76 -2.71 -13.19
CA GLY A 132 -22.29 -4.07 -13.37
C GLY A 132 -20.82 -4.23 -13.71
N ARG A 133 -20.03 -3.15 -13.63
CA ARG A 133 -18.58 -3.24 -13.87
C ARG A 133 -17.88 -3.80 -12.64
N HIS A 134 -16.80 -4.48 -12.86
CA HIS A 134 -15.99 -5.09 -11.81
C HIS A 134 -14.71 -4.31 -11.60
N LEU A 135 -14.16 -4.39 -10.40
CA LEU A 135 -12.84 -3.82 -10.14
C LEU A 135 -11.78 -4.62 -10.88
N LEU A 136 -11.93 -5.94 -10.89
CA LEU A 136 -11.04 -6.87 -11.59
C LEU A 136 -11.63 -7.16 -12.97
N GLU A 137 -10.94 -6.77 -14.04
CA GLU A 137 -11.35 -7.06 -15.41
C GLU A 137 -10.20 -7.74 -16.15
N ASP A 138 -10.55 -8.73 -16.96
CA ASP A 138 -9.56 -9.53 -17.69
C ASP A 138 -8.53 -10.13 -16.72
N ASN A 139 -9.02 -10.52 -15.53
CA ASN A 139 -8.18 -11.12 -14.48
C ASN A 139 -7.05 -10.19 -14.05
N SER A 140 -7.28 -8.88 -14.12
CA SER A 140 -6.25 -7.86 -13.89
C SER A 140 -6.82 -6.68 -13.11
N ALA A 141 -5.96 -5.99 -12.41
CA ALA A 141 -6.27 -4.72 -11.73
C ALA A 141 -4.97 -3.93 -11.60
N THR A 142 -5.09 -2.63 -11.33
CA THR A 142 -3.93 -1.76 -11.15
C THR A 142 -3.89 -1.28 -9.71
N LEU A 143 -2.75 -1.45 -9.07
CA LEU A 143 -2.52 -0.90 -7.75
C LEU A 143 -1.58 0.29 -7.87
N THR A 144 -1.98 1.42 -7.28
CA THR A 144 -1.15 2.61 -7.23
C THR A 144 -0.89 2.95 -5.76
N ALA A 145 0.38 3.09 -5.42
CA ALA A 145 0.79 3.49 -4.08
C ALA A 145 1.26 4.94 -4.13
N PHE A 146 0.62 5.78 -3.33
CA PHE A 146 1.05 7.16 -3.10
C PHE A 146 1.75 7.18 -1.74
N VAL A 147 3.01 7.59 -1.73
CA VAL A 147 3.85 7.49 -0.54
C VAL A 147 4.48 8.85 -0.25
N ARG A 148 4.33 9.31 0.97
CA ARG A 148 4.95 10.56 1.45
C ARG A 148 5.74 10.26 2.70
N VAL A 149 7.05 10.47 2.63
CA VAL A 149 7.92 10.36 3.79
C VAL A 149 8.03 11.73 4.43
N VAL A 150 7.78 11.82 5.73
CA VAL A 150 7.88 13.09 6.44
C VAL A 150 9.12 13.10 7.31
N LYS A 151 9.64 14.30 7.56
CA LYS A 151 10.79 14.49 8.41
C LYS A 151 10.41 14.20 9.86
N ASP A 152 11.34 13.66 10.60
CA ASP A 152 11.17 13.29 12.01
C ASP A 152 12.25 13.94 12.86
N PRO A 153 12.15 15.26 13.09
CA PRO A 153 13.22 15.99 13.81
C PRO A 153 13.37 15.57 15.26
N THR A 154 12.30 15.03 15.89
CA THR A 154 12.40 14.59 17.28
C THR A 154 12.95 13.18 17.41
N GLY A 155 12.92 12.40 16.33
CA GLY A 155 13.31 11.00 16.37
C GLY A 155 12.25 10.08 16.93
N VAL A 156 11.05 10.60 17.28
CA VAL A 156 9.99 9.82 17.91
C VAL A 156 8.62 10.11 17.32
N LEU A 157 8.56 10.74 16.15
CA LEU A 157 7.29 11.07 15.52
C LEU A 157 6.48 9.78 15.28
N TRP A 158 5.22 9.80 15.66
CA TRP A 158 4.30 8.68 15.56
C TRP A 158 4.79 7.41 16.30
N HIS A 159 5.71 7.59 17.21
CA HIS A 159 6.16 6.47 18.03
C HIS A 159 5.05 6.09 19.00
N ASN A 160 4.70 4.82 19.02
CA ASN A 160 3.63 4.35 19.90
C ASN A 160 4.19 4.00 21.27
N PHE A 161 3.86 4.81 22.26
CA PHE A 161 4.28 4.57 23.64
C PHE A 161 3.26 3.77 24.43
N VAL A 162 2.07 3.60 23.90
CA VAL A 162 1.00 2.89 24.59
C VAL A 162 1.10 1.41 24.28
N LYS A 163 1.13 0.61 25.29
CA LYS A 163 1.22 -0.83 25.12
C LYS A 163 0.08 -1.54 25.82
#